data_c79d8e18fa1eb53b91a6c9eada21be16
#
_entry.id   c79d8e18fa1eb53b91a6c9eada21be16
#
_cell.length_a   1.000
_cell.length_b   1.000
_cell.length_c   1.000
_cell.angle_alpha   90.00
_cell.angle_beta   90.00
_cell.angle_gamma   90.00
#
_symmetry.space_group_name_H-M   'P 1'
#
loop_
_entity.id
_entity.type
_entity.pdbx_description
1 polymer ?
#
loop_
_entity_poly.entity_id
_entity_poly.type
_entity_poly.pdbx_seq_one_letter_code
_entity_poly.pdbx_strand_id
1 'polypeptide(L)'
;MFGPYAAAALFLVSIVVWVALSLSADPAQTALELTLPYEPASVVGVLTVAECVRLIEHATPRLARSKTIGDVVSDTRTSEQAWVDASEPSAGDIVRKIRARAAQLTGVFRPDLFEQVQVVRYGAGQEYRPHLDACVEGCDRANKPRINRRATLLVYLTDDFEAGATHFAAIGTRVRPKRGDGVLFYNTDADTGAELAASLHAGEPVASGTKWVANCWVRFDPAATRV
;
A
#
# COMPACT_ATOMS: atom_id res chain seq x y z
N MET A 1 -34.53 18.10 52.18
CA MET A 1 -35.20 16.94 51.59
C MET A 1 -35.48 17.27 50.13
N PHE A 2 -34.63 16.83 49.21
CA PHE A 2 -34.89 17.00 47.78
C PHE A 2 -35.63 15.75 47.29
N GLY A 3 -36.79 15.93 46.66
CA GLY A 3 -37.70 14.87 46.25
C GLY A 3 -37.17 14.10 45.00
N PRO A 4 -37.72 12.91 44.71
CA PRO A 4 -37.24 11.96 43.72
C PRO A 4 -37.39 12.40 42.25
N TYR A 5 -37.89 13.59 41.98
CA TYR A 5 -38.12 14.10 40.63
C TYR A 5 -36.90 14.80 39.97
N ALA A 6 -35.85 15.13 40.74
CA ALA A 6 -34.66 15.79 40.21
C ALA A 6 -33.73 14.82 39.45
N ALA A 7 -33.78 13.52 39.77
CA ALA A 7 -32.95 12.52 39.12
C ALA A 7 -33.47 12.10 37.72
N ALA A 8 -34.79 12.14 37.52
CA ALA A 8 -35.41 11.76 36.25
C ALA A 8 -35.21 12.81 35.14
N ALA A 9 -35.13 14.10 35.50
CA ALA A 9 -34.92 15.18 34.53
C ALA A 9 -33.48 15.19 33.95
N LEU A 10 -32.49 14.85 34.77
CA LEU A 10 -31.09 14.75 34.32
C LEU A 10 -30.85 13.57 33.39
N PHE A 11 -31.56 12.45 33.57
CA PHE A 11 -31.44 11.28 32.67
C PHE A 11 -32.11 11.52 31.32
N LEU A 12 -33.24 12.23 31.27
CA LEU A 12 -33.91 12.57 30.01
C LEU A 12 -33.11 13.57 29.17
N VAL A 13 -32.45 14.55 29.79
CA VAL A 13 -31.60 15.52 29.09
C VAL A 13 -30.36 14.82 28.51
N SER A 14 -29.77 13.88 29.23
CA SER A 14 -28.62 13.12 28.74
C SER A 14 -28.97 12.21 27.57
N ILE A 15 -30.15 11.57 27.59
CA ILE A 15 -30.60 10.71 26.47
C ILE A 15 -30.95 11.56 25.23
N VAL A 16 -31.61 12.72 25.44
CA VAL A 16 -31.96 13.60 24.31
C VAL A 16 -30.71 14.21 23.67
N VAL A 17 -29.70 14.58 24.46
CA VAL A 17 -28.42 15.08 23.92
C VAL A 17 -27.66 13.96 23.18
N TRP A 18 -27.69 12.72 23.69
CA TRP A 18 -27.04 11.59 23.03
C TRP A 18 -27.74 11.20 21.74
N VAL A 19 -29.08 11.19 21.70
CA VAL A 19 -29.88 10.95 20.49
C VAL A 19 -29.72 12.10 19.48
N ALA A 20 -29.64 13.35 19.94
CA ALA A 20 -29.42 14.50 19.07
C ALA A 20 -28.02 14.52 18.45
N LEU A 21 -26.97 14.09 19.19
CA LEU A 21 -25.62 13.94 18.68
C LEU A 21 -25.51 12.75 17.70
N SER A 22 -26.32 11.71 17.85
CA SER A 22 -26.37 10.57 16.94
C SER A 22 -27.18 10.85 15.65
N LEU A 23 -28.06 11.86 15.66
CA LEU A 23 -28.91 12.23 14.51
C LEU A 23 -28.32 13.38 13.67
N SER A 24 -27.22 14.00 14.11
CA SER A 24 -26.56 15.10 13.41
C SER A 24 -25.32 14.66 12.61
N ALA A 25 -25.12 13.37 12.41
CA ALA A 25 -24.10 12.88 11.48
C ALA A 25 -24.51 13.28 10.06
N ASP A 26 -23.79 14.23 9.49
CA ASP A 26 -23.97 14.69 8.11
C ASP A 26 -23.81 13.45 7.17
N PRO A 27 -24.84 13.15 6.34
CA PRO A 27 -24.75 12.05 5.39
C PRO A 27 -23.56 12.16 4.44
N ALA A 28 -23.01 13.38 4.22
CA ALA A 28 -21.79 13.60 3.48
C ALA A 28 -20.54 13.13 4.27
N GLN A 29 -20.52 13.26 5.61
CA GLN A 29 -19.45 12.69 6.45
C GLN A 29 -19.53 11.16 6.51
N THR A 30 -20.71 10.58 6.56
CA THR A 30 -20.89 9.12 6.52
C THR A 30 -20.51 8.55 5.15
N ALA A 31 -20.79 9.28 4.05
CA ALA A 31 -20.35 8.92 2.70
C ALA A 31 -18.82 9.05 2.54
N LEU A 32 -18.21 10.05 3.19
CA LEU A 32 -16.77 10.25 3.19
C LEU A 32 -16.05 9.13 3.96
N GLU A 33 -16.57 8.69 5.10
CA GLU A 33 -16.04 7.56 5.86
C GLU A 33 -16.16 6.23 5.09
N LEU A 34 -17.15 6.05 4.26
CA LEU A 34 -17.32 4.86 3.40
C LEU A 34 -16.41 4.85 2.16
N THR A 35 -15.84 5.99 1.78
CA THR A 35 -14.87 6.09 0.67
C THR A 35 -13.41 6.03 1.13
N LEU A 36 -13.12 6.21 2.41
CA LEU A 36 -11.77 6.28 2.99
C LEU A 36 -10.94 4.97 2.98
N PRO A 37 -11.49 3.74 2.99
CA PRO A 37 -10.65 2.54 3.02
C PRO A 37 -9.83 2.33 1.73
N TYR A 38 -10.08 3.07 0.67
CA TYR A 38 -9.44 2.87 -0.63
C TYR A 38 -8.50 4.01 -1.05
N GLU A 39 -8.40 5.08 -0.28
CA GLU A 39 -7.40 6.11 -0.53
C GLU A 39 -6.00 5.65 -0.09
N PRO A 40 -4.94 6.03 -0.86
CA PRO A 40 -3.57 5.74 -0.46
C PRO A 40 -3.21 6.41 0.87
N ALA A 41 -2.84 5.62 1.86
CA ALA A 41 -2.49 6.09 3.20
C ALA A 41 -0.98 6.27 3.36
N SER A 42 -0.54 7.43 3.83
CA SER A 42 0.87 7.68 4.16
C SER A 42 1.31 6.83 5.37
N VAL A 43 2.48 6.22 5.28
CA VAL A 43 3.08 5.38 6.32
C VAL A 43 4.45 5.91 6.67
N VAL A 44 4.56 6.54 7.84
CA VAL A 44 5.82 7.16 8.30
C VAL A 44 6.72 6.12 8.98
N GLY A 45 8.04 6.22 8.74
CA GLY A 45 9.07 5.49 9.49
C GLY A 45 9.05 3.98 9.27
N VAL A 46 8.80 3.52 8.04
CA VAL A 46 8.90 2.08 7.69
C VAL A 46 10.34 1.61 7.82
N LEU A 47 11.28 2.39 7.28
CA LEU A 47 12.73 2.12 7.34
C LEU A 47 13.50 3.35 7.84
N THR A 48 14.63 3.12 8.46
CA THR A 48 15.66 4.13 8.70
C THR A 48 16.44 4.43 7.43
N VAL A 49 17.13 5.57 7.39
CA VAL A 49 18.04 5.93 6.27
C VAL A 49 19.11 4.85 6.05
N ALA A 50 19.69 4.32 7.11
CA ALA A 50 20.71 3.26 7.02
C ALA A 50 20.15 1.95 6.41
N GLU A 51 18.91 1.57 6.75
CA GLU A 51 18.24 0.41 6.17
C GLU A 51 17.94 0.63 4.69
N CYS A 52 17.53 1.85 4.29
CA CYS A 52 17.33 2.19 2.88
C CYS A 52 18.63 2.04 2.09
N VAL A 53 19.74 2.56 2.60
CA VAL A 53 21.05 2.45 1.95
C VAL A 53 21.47 0.99 1.83
N ARG A 54 21.38 0.20 2.89
CA ARG A 54 21.71 -1.24 2.87
C ARG A 54 20.87 -2.02 1.84
N LEU A 55 19.59 -1.72 1.74
CA LEU A 55 18.71 -2.40 0.78
C LEU A 55 19.06 -2.03 -0.67
N ILE A 56 19.42 -0.76 -0.94
CA ILE A 56 19.89 -0.29 -2.24
C ILE A 56 21.22 -0.97 -2.61
N GLU A 57 22.21 -1.00 -1.71
CA GLU A 57 23.49 -1.64 -1.92
C GLU A 57 23.32 -3.13 -2.24
N HIS A 58 22.45 -3.82 -1.50
CA HIS A 58 22.15 -5.22 -1.72
C HIS A 58 21.47 -5.50 -3.07
N ALA A 59 20.56 -4.62 -3.50
CA ALA A 59 19.83 -4.77 -4.77
C ALA A 59 20.67 -4.39 -6.00
N THR A 60 21.58 -3.42 -5.88
CA THR A 60 22.35 -2.84 -6.99
C THR A 60 23.03 -3.89 -7.92
N PRO A 61 23.78 -4.87 -7.41
CA PRO A 61 24.46 -5.85 -8.27
C PRO A 61 23.50 -6.87 -8.94
N ARG A 62 22.22 -6.84 -8.58
CA ARG A 62 21.17 -7.77 -9.03
C ARG A 62 20.15 -7.12 -9.94
N LEU A 63 20.31 -5.83 -10.22
CA LEU A 63 19.37 -5.10 -11.07
C LEU A 63 19.32 -5.69 -12.48
N ALA A 64 18.11 -5.89 -12.95
CA ALA A 64 17.81 -6.26 -14.31
C ALA A 64 16.66 -5.39 -14.83
N ARG A 65 16.53 -5.26 -16.14
CA ARG A 65 15.40 -4.55 -16.76
C ARG A 65 14.10 -5.06 -16.20
N SER A 66 13.24 -4.15 -15.72
CA SER A 66 11.95 -4.52 -15.16
C SER A 66 11.07 -5.18 -16.21
N LYS A 67 10.34 -6.19 -15.78
CA LYS A 67 9.37 -6.91 -16.60
C LYS A 67 7.96 -6.62 -16.07
N THR A 68 6.98 -6.66 -16.95
CA THR A 68 5.55 -6.59 -16.64
C THR A 68 4.97 -7.98 -16.40
N ILE A 69 3.68 -8.07 -16.11
CA ILE A 69 2.95 -9.33 -15.97
C ILE A 69 3.19 -10.21 -17.22
N GLY A 70 3.42 -11.51 -17.01
CA GLY A 70 3.77 -12.43 -18.09
C GLY A 70 5.26 -12.43 -18.45
N ASP A 71 6.13 -11.83 -17.63
CA ASP A 71 7.59 -11.82 -17.79
C ASP A 71 8.07 -11.08 -19.05
N VAL A 72 7.30 -10.09 -19.51
CA VAL A 72 7.53 -9.33 -20.74
C VAL A 72 8.29 -8.04 -20.45
N VAL A 73 9.37 -7.79 -21.20
CA VAL A 73 10.01 -6.46 -21.27
C VAL A 73 9.13 -5.54 -22.12
N SER A 74 8.73 -4.40 -21.57
CA SER A 74 7.82 -3.46 -22.22
C SER A 74 8.29 -2.03 -22.08
N ASP A 75 8.00 -1.20 -23.07
CA ASP A 75 8.23 0.25 -23.02
C ASP A 75 7.26 0.97 -22.07
N THR A 76 6.26 0.28 -21.57
CA THR A 76 5.37 0.82 -20.51
C THR A 76 6.04 0.86 -19.14
N ARG A 77 7.16 0.12 -18.96
CA ARG A 77 7.95 0.06 -17.73
C ARG A 77 9.43 0.13 -18.05
N THR A 78 10.04 1.29 -17.86
CA THR A 78 11.43 1.54 -18.27
C THR A 78 12.46 1.40 -17.14
N SER A 79 12.03 1.05 -15.93
CA SER A 79 12.84 0.85 -14.72
C SER A 79 13.69 -0.40 -14.74
N GLU A 80 14.54 -0.55 -13.72
CA GLU A 80 15.25 -1.78 -13.37
C GLU A 80 14.77 -2.30 -12.01
N GLN A 81 14.88 -3.61 -11.78
CA GLN A 81 14.41 -4.24 -10.57
C GLN A 81 15.33 -5.35 -10.06
N ALA A 82 15.26 -5.58 -8.75
CA ALA A 82 15.81 -6.76 -8.09
C ALA A 82 14.79 -7.31 -7.09
N TRP A 83 14.77 -8.62 -6.90
CA TRP A 83 13.94 -9.29 -5.91
C TRP A 83 14.78 -9.66 -4.69
N VAL A 84 14.25 -9.40 -3.49
CA VAL A 84 14.93 -9.64 -2.22
C VAL A 84 14.04 -10.48 -1.31
N ASP A 85 14.56 -11.61 -0.85
CA ASP A 85 13.84 -12.53 0.03
C ASP A 85 14.16 -12.30 1.50
N ALA A 86 13.22 -12.66 2.39
CA ALA A 86 13.38 -12.57 3.82
C ALA A 86 14.46 -13.51 4.41
N SER A 87 14.88 -14.52 3.65
CA SER A 87 15.94 -15.47 4.02
C SER A 87 17.35 -14.97 3.71
N GLU A 88 17.50 -13.88 2.95
CA GLU A 88 18.81 -13.39 2.52
C GLU A 88 19.63 -12.81 3.68
N PRO A 89 20.91 -13.21 3.85
CA PRO A 89 21.69 -12.85 5.02
C PRO A 89 21.91 -11.35 5.22
N SER A 90 22.07 -10.58 4.12
CA SER A 90 22.47 -9.17 4.19
C SER A 90 21.30 -8.18 4.16
N ALA A 91 20.10 -8.60 3.78
CA ALA A 91 18.91 -7.73 3.66
C ALA A 91 17.61 -8.36 4.15
N GLY A 92 17.61 -9.63 4.50
CA GLY A 92 16.40 -10.34 4.91
C GLY A 92 15.76 -9.77 6.18
N ASP A 93 16.53 -9.19 7.09
CA ASP A 93 16.01 -8.46 8.26
C ASP A 93 15.19 -7.23 7.84
N ILE A 94 15.63 -6.50 6.82
CA ILE A 94 14.91 -5.35 6.27
C ILE A 94 13.61 -5.82 5.60
N VAL A 95 13.66 -6.89 4.82
CA VAL A 95 12.48 -7.50 4.20
C VAL A 95 11.46 -7.93 5.27
N ARG A 96 11.91 -8.60 6.34
CA ARG A 96 11.04 -8.98 7.46
C ARG A 96 10.42 -7.76 8.14
N LYS A 97 11.17 -6.67 8.31
CA LYS A 97 10.65 -5.41 8.88
C LYS A 97 9.56 -4.79 8.00
N ILE A 98 9.78 -4.69 6.69
CA ILE A 98 8.78 -4.19 5.74
C ILE A 98 7.51 -5.06 5.79
N ARG A 99 7.65 -6.39 5.73
CA ARG A 99 6.52 -7.34 5.82
C ARG A 99 5.77 -7.24 7.16
N ALA A 100 6.49 -7.10 8.28
CA ALA A 100 5.87 -6.90 9.59
C ALA A 100 5.06 -5.60 9.65
N ARG A 101 5.58 -4.52 9.06
CA ARG A 101 4.83 -3.26 8.97
C ARG A 101 3.59 -3.40 8.09
N ALA A 102 3.70 -4.04 6.94
CA ALA A 102 2.56 -4.33 6.09
C ALA A 102 1.53 -5.23 6.78
N ALA A 103 1.96 -6.25 7.54
CA ALA A 103 1.10 -7.11 8.33
C ALA A 103 0.29 -6.33 9.38
N GLN A 104 0.94 -5.43 10.12
CA GLN A 104 0.26 -4.55 11.09
C GLN A 104 -0.81 -3.66 10.44
N LEU A 105 -0.54 -3.15 9.25
CA LEU A 105 -1.44 -2.23 8.55
C LEU A 105 -2.63 -2.95 7.88
N THR A 106 -2.42 -4.18 7.42
CA THR A 106 -3.42 -4.94 6.65
C THR A 106 -4.16 -5.99 7.48
N GLY A 107 -3.65 -6.31 8.68
CA GLY A 107 -4.16 -7.42 9.49
C GLY A 107 -3.79 -8.82 8.98
N VAL A 108 -2.91 -8.91 7.96
CA VAL A 108 -2.48 -10.18 7.36
C VAL A 108 -1.16 -10.61 7.98
N PHE A 109 -1.16 -11.67 8.80
CA PHE A 109 0.02 -12.15 9.54
C PHE A 109 0.58 -13.49 9.01
N ARG A 110 0.06 -13.99 7.90
CA ARG A 110 0.53 -15.23 7.25
C ARG A 110 1.73 -14.94 6.35
N PRO A 111 2.95 -15.47 6.64
CA PRO A 111 4.16 -15.17 5.86
C PRO A 111 4.10 -15.61 4.40
N ASP A 112 3.35 -16.67 4.09
CA ASP A 112 3.16 -17.21 2.74
C ASP A 112 2.28 -16.32 1.84
N LEU A 113 1.61 -15.31 2.41
CA LEU A 113 0.83 -14.31 1.68
C LEU A 113 1.66 -13.08 1.30
N PHE A 114 2.95 -13.03 1.63
CA PHE A 114 3.84 -11.96 1.21
C PHE A 114 4.74 -12.42 0.05
N GLU A 115 4.76 -11.64 -1.02
CA GLU A 115 5.72 -11.85 -2.10
C GLU A 115 7.14 -11.45 -1.63
N GLN A 116 8.18 -11.84 -2.37
CA GLN A 116 9.49 -11.22 -2.21
C GLN A 116 9.37 -9.70 -2.38
N VAL A 117 10.20 -8.94 -1.67
CA VAL A 117 10.21 -7.49 -1.86
C VAL A 117 10.88 -7.16 -3.18
N GLN A 118 10.18 -6.40 -4.02
CA GLN A 118 10.71 -5.91 -5.28
C GLN A 118 11.33 -4.53 -5.06
N VAL A 119 12.65 -4.45 -5.18
CA VAL A 119 13.38 -3.18 -5.19
C VAL A 119 13.45 -2.68 -6.63
N VAL A 120 13.04 -1.42 -6.86
CA VAL A 120 12.96 -0.84 -8.20
C VAL A 120 13.76 0.46 -8.24
N ARG A 121 14.55 0.62 -9.31
CA ARG A 121 15.32 1.82 -9.62
C ARG A 121 14.76 2.50 -10.87
N TYR A 122 14.57 3.82 -10.78
CA TYR A 122 14.24 4.69 -11.90
C TYR A 122 15.32 5.75 -12.05
N GLY A 123 16.03 5.79 -13.16
CA GLY A 123 16.90 6.87 -13.57
C GLY A 123 16.12 7.99 -14.27
N ALA A 124 16.81 9.05 -14.69
CA ALA A 124 16.22 10.13 -15.45
C ALA A 124 15.50 9.64 -16.71
N GLY A 125 14.28 10.14 -16.94
CA GLY A 125 13.39 9.74 -18.04
C GLY A 125 12.70 8.39 -17.85
N GLN A 126 13.03 7.62 -16.81
CA GLN A 126 12.40 6.33 -16.59
C GLN A 126 11.07 6.46 -15.84
N GLU A 127 10.12 5.61 -16.20
CA GLU A 127 8.74 5.61 -15.70
C GLU A 127 8.16 4.20 -15.60
N TYR A 128 7.01 4.09 -14.96
CA TYR A 128 6.07 3.00 -15.12
C TYR A 128 4.67 3.57 -15.36
N ARG A 129 4.15 3.37 -16.57
CA ARG A 129 2.85 3.90 -17.01
C ARG A 129 1.70 3.37 -16.14
N PRO A 130 0.49 3.99 -16.21
CA PRO A 130 -0.65 3.57 -15.38
C PRO A 130 -0.93 2.07 -15.49
N HIS A 131 -1.00 1.41 -14.32
CA HIS A 131 -1.21 -0.02 -14.18
C HIS A 131 -1.93 -0.34 -12.87
N LEU A 132 -2.45 -1.54 -12.77
CA LEU A 132 -2.96 -2.14 -11.55
C LEU A 132 -1.95 -3.17 -11.04
N ASP A 133 -1.74 -3.22 -9.74
CA ASP A 133 -0.94 -4.29 -9.11
C ASP A 133 -1.72 -5.59 -8.99
N ALA A 134 -3.05 -5.51 -8.90
CA ALA A 134 -3.93 -6.66 -8.98
C ALA A 134 -3.87 -7.28 -10.37
N CYS A 135 -4.14 -8.57 -10.45
CA CYS A 135 -4.14 -9.29 -11.69
C CYS A 135 -5.57 -9.73 -12.06
N VAL A 136 -6.07 -9.26 -13.21
CA VAL A 136 -7.45 -9.49 -13.64
C VAL A 136 -7.65 -10.91 -14.13
N GLU A 137 -6.83 -11.37 -15.09
CA GLU A 137 -6.97 -12.69 -15.71
C GLU A 137 -5.61 -13.28 -16.04
N GLY A 138 -5.47 -14.61 -15.88
CA GLY A 138 -4.31 -15.35 -16.36
C GLY A 138 -3.03 -15.16 -15.56
N CYS A 139 -3.07 -14.52 -14.41
CA CYS A 139 -1.93 -14.47 -13.50
C CYS A 139 -1.81 -15.76 -12.68
N ASP A 140 -1.91 -16.89 -13.37
CA ASP A 140 -1.66 -18.18 -12.77
C ASP A 140 -0.16 -18.34 -12.45
N ARG A 141 0.23 -17.83 -11.29
CA ARG A 141 1.45 -18.28 -10.65
C ARG A 141 1.08 -19.48 -9.77
N ALA A 142 1.27 -20.64 -10.31
CA ALA A 142 1.13 -21.93 -9.61
C ALA A 142 -0.31 -22.34 -9.25
N ASN A 143 -1.23 -22.43 -10.21
CA ASN A 143 -2.55 -23.04 -10.05
C ASN A 143 -3.39 -22.56 -8.85
N LYS A 144 -3.25 -21.28 -8.45
CA LYS A 144 -4.04 -20.66 -7.38
C LYS A 144 -4.80 -19.43 -7.86
N PRO A 145 -5.91 -19.58 -8.61
CA PRO A 145 -6.63 -18.48 -9.28
C PRO A 145 -7.32 -17.50 -8.33
N ARG A 146 -7.21 -17.68 -7.02
CA ARG A 146 -7.91 -16.87 -6.02
C ARG A 146 -7.00 -16.01 -5.14
N ILE A 147 -5.67 -16.13 -5.28
CA ILE A 147 -4.73 -15.38 -4.43
C ILE A 147 -4.21 -14.17 -5.20
N ASN A 148 -4.99 -13.09 -5.22
CA ASN A 148 -4.60 -11.83 -5.82
C ASN A 148 -3.82 -10.95 -4.82
N ARG A 149 -3.12 -9.93 -5.31
CA ARG A 149 -2.50 -8.88 -4.49
C ARG A 149 -3.59 -8.02 -3.87
N ARG A 150 -3.78 -8.15 -2.56
CA ARG A 150 -4.77 -7.42 -1.78
C ARG A 150 -4.35 -5.98 -1.55
N ALA A 151 -3.09 -5.78 -1.18
CA ALA A 151 -2.55 -4.48 -0.85
C ALA A 151 -1.08 -4.38 -1.26
N THR A 152 -0.63 -3.14 -1.46
CA THR A 152 0.76 -2.77 -1.71
C THR A 152 1.21 -1.79 -0.64
N LEU A 153 2.30 -2.12 0.06
CA LEU A 153 3.10 -1.15 0.81
C LEU A 153 4.30 -0.77 -0.06
N LEU A 154 4.27 0.44 -0.62
CA LEU A 154 5.33 1.02 -1.43
C LEU A 154 6.20 1.91 -0.54
N VAL A 155 7.47 1.54 -0.32
CA VAL A 155 8.43 2.27 0.51
C VAL A 155 9.40 3.02 -0.37
N TYR A 156 9.61 4.32 -0.09
CA TYR A 156 10.58 5.14 -0.80
C TYR A 156 11.95 5.00 -0.14
N LEU A 157 12.94 4.58 -0.92
CA LEU A 157 14.31 4.36 -0.43
C LEU A 157 15.22 5.57 -0.68
N THR A 158 14.78 6.51 -1.55
CA THR A 158 15.44 7.81 -1.80
C THR A 158 14.39 8.91 -1.88
N ASP A 159 14.80 10.16 -1.68
CA ASP A 159 13.98 11.36 -1.83
C ASP A 159 14.73 12.52 -2.52
N ASP A 160 15.97 12.27 -2.95
CA ASP A 160 16.88 13.19 -3.63
C ASP A 160 16.78 13.11 -5.17
N PHE A 161 15.55 13.06 -5.70
CA PHE A 161 15.26 13.09 -7.13
C PHE A 161 14.17 14.13 -7.42
N GLU A 162 14.03 14.56 -8.67
CA GLU A 162 13.01 15.51 -9.10
C GLU A 162 11.92 14.82 -9.91
N ALA A 163 10.68 15.30 -9.80
CA ALA A 163 9.46 14.69 -10.34
C ALA A 163 9.27 13.26 -9.81
N GLY A 164 8.88 12.29 -10.63
CA GLY A 164 8.84 10.86 -10.27
C GLY A 164 7.85 10.51 -9.16
N ALA A 165 6.77 11.26 -8.97
CA ALA A 165 5.73 10.93 -7.99
C ALA A 165 5.06 9.59 -8.31
N THR A 166 4.44 8.97 -7.31
CA THR A 166 3.46 7.91 -7.55
C THR A 166 2.09 8.57 -7.70
N HIS A 167 1.50 8.45 -8.88
CA HIS A 167 0.26 9.11 -9.26
C HIS A 167 -0.89 8.11 -9.35
N PHE A 168 -1.92 8.29 -8.54
CA PHE A 168 -3.17 7.54 -8.56
C PHE A 168 -4.17 8.28 -9.45
N ALA A 169 -4.20 7.91 -10.74
CA ALA A 169 -4.91 8.67 -11.76
C ALA A 169 -6.43 8.73 -11.55
N ALA A 170 -7.03 7.63 -11.08
CA ALA A 170 -8.48 7.54 -10.89
C ALA A 170 -9.02 8.48 -9.80
N ILE A 171 -8.19 8.84 -8.83
CA ILE A 171 -8.54 9.73 -7.70
C ILE A 171 -7.78 11.06 -7.72
N GLY A 172 -6.95 11.29 -8.74
CA GLY A 172 -6.19 12.53 -8.92
C GLY A 172 -5.11 12.79 -7.87
N THR A 173 -4.71 11.77 -7.09
CA THR A 173 -3.76 11.92 -5.97
C THR A 173 -2.34 11.61 -6.41
N ARG A 174 -1.40 12.48 -6.07
CA ARG A 174 0.04 12.27 -6.22
C ARG A 174 0.71 12.19 -4.87
N VAL A 175 1.53 11.17 -4.66
CA VAL A 175 2.28 10.98 -3.42
C VAL A 175 3.78 10.92 -3.71
N ARG A 176 4.56 11.52 -2.80
CA ARG A 176 6.02 11.48 -2.83
C ARG A 176 6.52 11.44 -1.38
N PRO A 177 6.48 10.27 -0.72
CA PRO A 177 7.01 10.08 0.62
C PRO A 177 8.49 10.46 0.73
N LYS A 178 8.93 10.78 1.94
CA LYS A 178 10.35 10.95 2.25
C LYS A 178 11.05 9.59 2.27
N ARG A 179 12.38 9.61 2.22
CA ARG A 179 13.19 8.39 2.39
C ARG A 179 12.82 7.66 3.68
N GLY A 180 12.55 6.38 3.56
CA GLY A 180 12.14 5.51 4.68
C GLY A 180 10.65 5.51 4.98
N ASP A 181 9.89 6.44 4.42
CA ASP A 181 8.42 6.45 4.49
C ASP A 181 7.81 5.68 3.32
N GLY A 182 6.53 5.40 3.40
CA GLY A 182 5.82 4.68 2.35
C GLY A 182 4.40 5.15 2.16
N VAL A 183 3.72 4.48 1.25
CA VAL A 183 2.29 4.58 1.02
C VAL A 183 1.69 3.19 0.95
N LEU A 184 0.61 2.99 1.70
CA LEU A 184 -0.21 1.79 1.63
C LEU A 184 -1.43 2.07 0.75
N PHE A 185 -1.73 1.18 -0.18
CA PHE A 185 -2.97 1.21 -0.94
C PHE A 185 -3.51 -0.20 -1.18
N TYR A 186 -4.83 -0.30 -1.27
CA TYR A 186 -5.52 -1.56 -1.53
C TYR A 186 -5.75 -1.73 -3.03
N ASN A 187 -5.48 -2.91 -3.55
CA ASN A 187 -5.60 -3.27 -4.96
C ASN A 187 -6.92 -3.96 -5.27
N THR A 188 -7.48 -4.66 -4.27
CA THR A 188 -8.73 -5.39 -4.42
C THR A 188 -9.66 -5.13 -3.25
N ASP A 189 -10.95 -5.18 -3.51
CA ASP A 189 -12.00 -5.13 -2.50
C ASP A 189 -11.93 -6.34 -1.55
N ALA A 190 -12.19 -6.11 -0.26
CA ALA A 190 -12.02 -7.12 0.78
C ALA A 190 -13.00 -8.29 0.66
N ASP A 191 -14.23 -7.98 0.28
CA ASP A 191 -15.32 -8.93 0.32
C ASP A 191 -15.46 -9.68 -1.00
N THR A 192 -15.30 -8.98 -2.10
CA THR A 192 -15.51 -9.49 -3.45
C THR A 192 -14.23 -9.94 -4.14
N GLY A 193 -13.05 -9.42 -3.72
CA GLY A 193 -11.78 -9.61 -4.41
C GLY A 193 -11.69 -8.86 -5.75
N ALA A 194 -12.70 -8.05 -6.09
CA ALA A 194 -12.70 -7.24 -7.30
C ALA A 194 -11.60 -6.18 -7.26
N GLU A 195 -11.06 -5.84 -8.42
CA GLU A 195 -10.05 -4.78 -8.52
C GLU A 195 -10.65 -3.42 -8.19
N LEU A 196 -9.86 -2.62 -7.50
CA LEU A 196 -10.21 -1.26 -7.14
C LEU A 196 -9.66 -0.29 -8.19
N ALA A 197 -10.53 0.37 -8.93
CA ALA A 197 -10.14 1.40 -9.89
C ALA A 197 -9.32 2.52 -9.25
N ALA A 198 -9.56 2.83 -7.97
CA ALA A 198 -8.79 3.80 -7.19
C ALA A 198 -7.30 3.43 -7.05
N SER A 199 -6.95 2.15 -7.21
CA SER A 199 -5.55 1.68 -7.15
C SER A 199 -4.80 1.81 -8.48
N LEU A 200 -5.44 2.27 -9.57
CA LEU A 200 -4.75 2.55 -10.82
C LEU A 200 -3.69 3.62 -10.58
N HIS A 201 -2.42 3.23 -10.70
CA HIS A 201 -1.32 4.14 -10.38
C HIS A 201 -0.18 4.06 -11.39
N ALA A 202 0.65 5.09 -11.40
CA ALA A 202 1.83 5.22 -12.23
C ALA A 202 3.04 5.66 -11.41
N GLY A 203 4.23 5.22 -11.78
CA GLY A 203 5.47 5.90 -11.40
C GLY A 203 5.78 6.92 -12.47
N GLU A 204 5.50 8.21 -12.20
CA GLU A 204 5.74 9.30 -13.15
C GLU A 204 7.22 9.37 -13.54
N PRO A 205 7.56 9.92 -14.72
CA PRO A 205 8.94 10.07 -15.15
C PRO A 205 9.78 10.86 -14.14
N VAL A 206 10.97 10.35 -13.86
CA VAL A 206 11.98 11.05 -13.05
C VAL A 206 12.65 12.10 -13.91
N ALA A 207 12.66 13.37 -13.48
CA ALA A 207 13.31 14.45 -14.24
C ALA A 207 14.83 14.44 -14.02
N SER A 208 15.27 14.31 -12.77
CA SER A 208 16.70 14.21 -12.41
C SER A 208 16.90 13.42 -11.13
N GLY A 209 18.12 12.95 -10.87
CA GLY A 209 18.43 12.07 -9.76
C GLY A 209 18.03 10.62 -10.01
N THR A 210 17.87 9.87 -8.93
CA THR A 210 17.52 8.44 -9.01
C THR A 210 16.47 8.09 -7.95
N LYS A 211 15.31 7.67 -8.41
CA LYS A 211 14.24 7.18 -7.53
C LYS A 211 14.44 5.70 -7.26
N TRP A 212 14.51 5.32 -5.98
CA TRP A 212 14.47 3.94 -5.54
C TRP A 212 13.25 3.71 -4.66
N VAL A 213 12.56 2.61 -4.90
CA VAL A 213 11.40 2.19 -4.11
C VAL A 213 11.45 0.69 -3.85
N ALA A 214 10.72 0.26 -2.83
CA ALA A 214 10.54 -1.16 -2.50
C ALA A 214 9.05 -1.47 -2.43
N ASN A 215 8.57 -2.39 -3.27
CA ASN A 215 7.20 -2.90 -3.26
C ASN A 215 7.11 -4.13 -2.36
N CYS A 216 6.21 -4.09 -1.39
CA CYS A 216 5.80 -5.24 -0.60
C CYS A 216 4.33 -5.55 -0.90
N TRP A 217 4.11 -6.62 -1.66
CA TRP A 217 2.76 -7.08 -1.98
C TRP A 217 2.25 -8.06 -0.94
N VAL A 218 1.06 -7.75 -0.44
CA VAL A 218 0.29 -8.60 0.48
C VAL A 218 -0.82 -9.26 -0.34
N ARG A 219 -0.83 -10.58 -0.34
CA ARG A 219 -1.86 -11.37 -1.02
C ARG A 219 -3.04 -11.62 -0.10
N PHE A 220 -4.18 -11.88 -0.69
CA PHE A 220 -5.39 -12.25 0.01
C PHE A 220 -5.83 -13.64 -0.44
N ASP A 221 -6.14 -14.49 0.53
CA ASP A 221 -6.74 -15.79 0.31
C ASP A 221 -8.15 -15.78 0.93
N PRO A 222 -9.22 -15.70 0.09
CA PRO A 222 -10.58 -15.68 0.61
C PRO A 222 -10.94 -16.93 1.44
N ALA A 223 -10.22 -18.03 1.25
CA ALA A 223 -10.44 -19.26 2.00
C ALA A 223 -9.82 -19.21 3.40
N ALA A 224 -8.82 -18.35 3.62
CA ALA A 224 -8.11 -18.22 4.89
C ALA A 224 -8.78 -17.28 5.90
N THR A 225 -9.75 -16.47 5.46
CA THR A 225 -10.46 -15.49 6.30
C THR A 225 -11.78 -15.99 6.86
N ARG A 226 -12.17 -17.23 6.58
CA ARG A 226 -13.32 -17.88 7.19
C ARG A 226 -12.86 -18.75 8.35
N VAL A 227 -12.60 -18.12 9.49
CA VAL A 227 -12.47 -18.78 10.80
C VAL A 227 -13.62 -18.30 11.69
#